data_0456c957ed7cae869ebf35ed95558492
#
_entry.id   0456c957ed7cae869ebf35ed95558492
#
_cell.length_a   1.000
_cell.length_b   1.000
_cell.length_c   1.000
_cell.angle_alpha   90.00
_cell.angle_beta   90.00
_cell.angle_gamma   90.00
#
_symmetry.space_group_name_H-M   'P 1'
#
loop_
_entity.id
_entity.type
_entity.pdbx_description
1 polymer ?
#
loop_
_entity_poly.entity_id
_entity_poly.type
_entity_poly.pdbx_seq_one_letter_code
_entity_poly.pdbx_strand_id
1 'polypeptide(L)'
;MTIIDAQVHIWQADSPERPHIKEDASKPHQENPLTYERLLAEMNRAGVDRVVLVPPSWDGYRNDYALAAAQKHSDRFAVMGKVPLNDPASQDKLPAWLKQPGMKGFRISFRHSGTHSFLDDGSADWFWADCERYDIPVMIFAPSMPNSSPTPIPPGNCRSSR
;
A
#
# COMPACT_ATOMS: atom_id res chain seq x y z
N MET A 1 17.00 -13.15 16.57
CA MET A 1 16.78 -12.82 15.13
C MET A 1 15.40 -12.20 15.04
N THR A 2 15.24 -11.02 14.44
CA THR A 2 13.93 -10.38 14.27
C THR A 2 13.26 -10.91 13.01
N ILE A 3 12.02 -11.37 13.12
CA ILE A 3 11.21 -11.87 12.00
C ILE A 3 10.16 -10.82 11.66
N ILE A 4 10.14 -10.38 10.41
CA ILE A 4 9.20 -9.37 9.91
C ILE A 4 8.43 -9.95 8.72
N ASP A 5 7.09 -9.96 8.82
CA ASP A 5 6.23 -10.25 7.66
C ASP A 5 6.03 -8.95 6.86
N ALA A 6 6.45 -8.97 5.61
CA ALA A 6 6.52 -7.76 4.77
C ALA A 6 5.15 -7.33 4.21
N GLN A 7 4.12 -8.17 4.26
CA GLN A 7 2.80 -7.81 3.74
C GLN A 7 1.67 -8.62 4.38
N VAL A 8 0.88 -7.98 5.21
CA VAL A 8 -0.34 -8.57 5.78
C VAL A 8 -1.52 -7.62 5.60
N HIS A 9 -2.68 -8.17 5.26
CA HIS A 9 -3.94 -7.45 5.22
C HIS A 9 -4.71 -7.65 6.52
N ILE A 10 -5.13 -6.56 7.16
CA ILE A 10 -6.14 -6.57 8.22
C ILE A 10 -7.39 -5.85 7.71
N TRP A 11 -8.56 -6.28 8.17
CA TRP A 11 -9.82 -5.66 7.75
C TRP A 11 -10.91 -5.86 8.79
N GLN A 12 -11.94 -5.01 8.70
CA GLN A 12 -13.17 -5.10 9.46
C GLN A 12 -14.27 -5.74 8.61
N ALA A 13 -15.35 -6.16 9.24
CA ALA A 13 -16.50 -6.71 8.52
C ALA A 13 -17.12 -5.67 7.56
N ASP A 14 -17.71 -6.19 6.48
CA ASP A 14 -18.56 -5.40 5.59
C ASP A 14 -19.77 -4.88 6.39
N SER A 15 -19.98 -3.57 6.38
CA SER A 15 -21.09 -2.94 7.08
C SER A 15 -21.54 -1.67 6.36
N PRO A 16 -22.74 -1.13 6.68
CA PRO A 16 -23.19 0.14 6.10
C PRO A 16 -22.23 1.30 6.34
N GLU A 17 -21.54 1.33 7.48
CA GLU A 17 -20.57 2.37 7.85
C GLU A 17 -19.20 2.14 7.20
N ARG A 18 -18.91 0.87 6.87
CA ARG A 18 -17.66 0.46 6.21
C ARG A 18 -17.94 -0.56 5.10
N PRO A 19 -18.60 -0.12 4.01
CA PRO A 19 -18.91 -1.03 2.92
C PRO A 19 -17.63 -1.49 2.20
N HIS A 20 -17.55 -2.78 1.92
CA HIS A 20 -16.50 -3.31 1.06
C HIS A 20 -16.80 -2.99 -0.41
N ILE A 21 -15.76 -2.60 -1.14
CA ILE A 21 -15.85 -2.44 -2.60
C ILE A 21 -15.96 -3.84 -3.22
N LYS A 22 -17.01 -4.05 -4.04
CA LYS A 22 -17.30 -5.34 -4.68
C LYS A 22 -16.76 -5.41 -6.10
N GLU A 23 -16.60 -4.26 -6.74
CA GLU A 23 -16.17 -4.12 -8.11
C GLU A 23 -14.63 -4.18 -8.18
N ASP A 24 -14.12 -5.06 -9.03
CA ASP A 24 -12.67 -5.24 -9.28
C ASP A 24 -11.79 -5.51 -8.04
N ALA A 25 -12.37 -5.67 -6.87
CA ALA A 25 -11.63 -5.98 -5.67
C ALA A 25 -11.44 -7.49 -5.48
N SER A 26 -10.32 -7.87 -4.90
CA SER A 26 -10.18 -9.23 -4.34
C SER A 26 -11.16 -9.39 -3.20
N LYS A 27 -11.74 -10.58 -3.07
CA LYS A 27 -12.55 -10.93 -1.91
C LYS A 27 -11.65 -11.32 -0.74
N PRO A 28 -12.09 -11.10 0.50
CA PRO A 28 -11.43 -11.69 1.65
C PRO A 28 -11.31 -13.20 1.48
N HIS A 29 -10.15 -13.77 1.78
CA HIS A 29 -9.90 -15.21 1.67
C HIS A 29 -10.46 -16.01 2.84
N GLN A 30 -11.09 -15.35 3.81
CA GLN A 30 -11.84 -15.95 4.92
C GLN A 30 -13.04 -15.07 5.27
N GLU A 31 -14.11 -15.70 5.77
CA GLU A 31 -15.34 -14.99 6.14
C GLU A 31 -15.15 -14.05 7.33
N ASN A 32 -14.44 -14.55 8.35
CA ASN A 32 -14.18 -13.75 9.55
C ASN A 32 -13.08 -12.74 9.32
N PRO A 33 -13.29 -11.46 9.67
CA PRO A 33 -12.27 -10.45 9.58
C PRO A 33 -10.98 -10.84 10.30
N LEU A 34 -9.83 -10.52 9.69
CA LEU A 34 -8.56 -10.55 10.38
C LEU A 34 -8.35 -9.18 11.03
N THR A 35 -8.82 -9.04 12.27
CA THR A 35 -8.59 -7.82 13.04
C THR A 35 -7.13 -7.75 13.51
N TYR A 36 -6.67 -6.57 13.92
CA TYR A 36 -5.30 -6.44 14.42
C TYR A 36 -5.08 -7.22 15.72
N GLU A 37 -6.11 -7.40 16.55
CA GLU A 37 -6.03 -8.23 17.76
C GLU A 37 -5.81 -9.72 17.41
N ARG A 38 -6.57 -10.24 16.43
CA ARG A 38 -6.34 -11.59 15.92
C ARG A 38 -4.95 -11.74 15.33
N LEU A 39 -4.54 -10.77 14.51
CA LEU A 39 -3.21 -10.78 13.92
C LEU A 39 -2.11 -10.82 14.99
N LEU A 40 -2.20 -10.02 16.05
CA LEU A 40 -1.25 -10.06 17.16
C LEU A 40 -1.18 -11.43 17.82
N ALA A 41 -2.32 -12.09 18.02
CA ALA A 41 -2.35 -13.44 18.57
C ALA A 41 -1.68 -14.47 17.65
N GLU A 42 -1.93 -14.37 16.34
CA GLU A 42 -1.28 -15.22 15.31
C GLU A 42 0.23 -14.97 15.26
N MET A 43 0.67 -13.71 15.23
CA MET A 43 2.08 -13.32 15.26
C MET A 43 2.80 -13.91 16.48
N ASN A 44 2.20 -13.77 17.67
CA ASN A 44 2.80 -14.29 18.91
C ASN A 44 2.93 -15.80 18.86
N ARG A 45 1.93 -16.50 18.32
CA ARG A 45 1.97 -17.97 18.16
C ARG A 45 3.02 -18.43 17.15
N ALA A 46 3.20 -17.66 16.06
CA ALA A 46 4.14 -17.96 14.98
C ALA A 46 5.56 -17.44 15.24
N GLY A 47 5.79 -16.66 16.30
CA GLY A 47 7.09 -16.04 16.57
C GLY A 47 7.44 -14.90 15.63
N VAL A 48 6.43 -14.23 15.03
CA VAL A 48 6.62 -13.05 14.16
C VAL A 48 6.67 -11.79 15.02
N ASP A 49 7.77 -11.06 14.93
CA ASP A 49 8.00 -9.87 15.75
C ASP A 49 7.24 -8.65 15.23
N ARG A 50 7.29 -8.41 13.93
CA ARG A 50 6.72 -7.21 13.29
C ARG A 50 6.02 -7.56 11.99
N VAL A 51 5.12 -6.68 11.56
CA VAL A 51 4.36 -6.82 10.30
C VAL A 51 4.25 -5.47 9.61
N VAL A 52 4.34 -5.50 8.29
CA VAL A 52 3.94 -4.39 7.44
C VAL A 52 2.48 -4.59 7.01
N LEU A 53 1.61 -3.72 7.50
CA LEU A 53 0.19 -3.71 7.16
C LEU A 53 -0.02 -3.04 5.80
N VAL A 54 -0.77 -3.70 4.94
CA VAL A 54 -1.21 -3.15 3.66
C VAL A 54 -2.73 -3.19 3.63
N PRO A 55 -3.45 -2.06 3.51
CA PRO A 55 -4.89 -2.07 3.38
C PRO A 55 -5.34 -2.92 2.18
N PRO A 56 -6.34 -3.80 2.33
CA PRO A 56 -6.79 -4.69 1.27
C PRO A 56 -7.55 -3.93 0.16
N SER A 57 -7.70 -4.55 -1.02
CA SER A 57 -8.36 -3.90 -2.17
C SER A 57 -9.84 -3.65 -1.93
N TRP A 58 -10.53 -4.53 -1.22
CA TRP A 58 -11.95 -4.36 -0.89
C TRP A 58 -12.23 -3.24 0.11
N ASP A 59 -11.23 -2.72 0.79
CA ASP A 59 -11.33 -1.53 1.65
C ASP A 59 -11.10 -0.22 0.87
N GLY A 60 -10.90 -0.30 -0.45
CA GLY A 60 -10.61 0.85 -1.30
C GLY A 60 -9.29 1.52 -0.94
N TYR A 61 -9.30 2.85 -0.86
CA TYR A 61 -8.14 3.66 -0.50
C TYR A 61 -8.11 4.06 0.98
N ARG A 62 -8.84 3.35 1.83
CA ARG A 62 -8.86 3.61 3.28
C ARG A 62 -7.57 3.11 3.92
N ASN A 63 -6.92 3.99 4.68
CA ASN A 63 -5.73 3.67 5.47
C ASN A 63 -6.01 3.71 6.97
N ASP A 64 -7.17 4.19 7.38
CA ASP A 64 -7.58 4.51 8.74
C ASP A 64 -7.41 3.34 9.72
N TYR A 65 -7.91 2.15 9.38
CA TYR A 65 -7.85 0.99 10.26
C TYR A 65 -6.43 0.47 10.46
N ALA A 66 -5.65 0.41 9.40
CA ALA A 66 -4.25 0.00 9.49
C ALA A 66 -3.42 1.02 10.29
N LEU A 67 -3.66 2.32 10.08
CA LEU A 67 -2.99 3.38 10.83
C LEU A 67 -3.38 3.36 12.31
N ALA A 68 -4.66 3.16 12.64
CA ALA A 68 -5.10 3.04 14.04
C ALA A 68 -4.41 1.86 14.74
N ALA A 69 -4.27 0.71 14.05
CA ALA A 69 -3.53 -0.43 14.57
C ALA A 69 -2.05 -0.11 14.79
N ALA A 70 -1.40 0.55 13.82
CA ALA A 70 0.01 0.93 13.93
C ALA A 70 0.27 2.00 15.00
N GLN A 71 -0.65 2.94 15.22
CA GLN A 71 -0.54 3.91 16.31
C GLN A 71 -0.64 3.24 17.68
N LYS A 72 -1.52 2.25 17.82
CA LYS A 72 -1.73 1.51 19.07
C LYS A 72 -0.59 0.53 19.37
N HIS A 73 0.05 -0.03 18.36
CA HIS A 73 1.08 -1.04 18.44
C HIS A 73 2.27 -0.70 17.53
N SER A 74 2.90 0.45 17.78
CA SER A 74 3.96 1.01 16.92
C SER A 74 5.25 0.20 16.92
N ASP A 75 5.45 -0.63 17.93
CA ASP A 75 6.55 -1.60 18.02
C ASP A 75 6.32 -2.87 17.16
N ARG A 76 5.07 -3.13 16.78
CA ARG A 76 4.65 -4.33 16.05
C ARG A 76 4.24 -4.05 14.61
N PHE A 77 3.65 -2.89 14.31
CA PHE A 77 3.05 -2.58 13.02
C PHE A 77 3.64 -1.33 12.37
N ALA A 78 3.83 -1.45 11.05
CA ALA A 78 4.06 -0.33 10.15
C ALA A 78 3.05 -0.41 9.01
N VAL A 79 2.80 0.67 8.28
CA VAL A 79 1.79 0.72 7.21
C VAL A 79 2.42 1.14 5.89
N MET A 80 2.20 0.34 4.85
CA MET A 80 2.30 0.76 3.46
C MET A 80 0.89 1.08 2.98
N GLY A 81 0.57 2.37 2.95
CA GLY A 81 -0.77 2.85 2.65
C GLY A 81 -1.16 2.73 1.18
N LYS A 82 -2.37 3.14 0.87
CA LYS A 82 -2.89 3.22 -0.50
C LYS A 82 -3.19 4.66 -0.86
N VAL A 83 -2.96 5.00 -2.11
CA VAL A 83 -3.20 6.33 -2.67
C VAL A 83 -3.86 6.19 -4.04
N PRO A 84 -4.97 6.92 -4.32
CA PRO A 84 -5.57 6.95 -5.64
C PRO A 84 -4.72 7.80 -6.59
N LEU A 85 -4.06 7.17 -7.56
CA LEU A 85 -3.17 7.85 -8.50
C LEU A 85 -3.92 8.71 -9.52
N ASN A 86 -5.18 8.38 -9.79
CA ASN A 86 -6.05 9.09 -10.70
C ASN A 86 -6.86 10.24 -10.05
N ASP A 87 -6.67 10.50 -8.77
CA ASP A 87 -7.27 11.64 -8.09
C ASP A 87 -6.24 12.78 -7.99
N PRO A 88 -6.41 13.88 -8.72
CA PRO A 88 -5.48 15.02 -8.67
C PRO A 88 -5.27 15.58 -7.25
N ALA A 89 -6.29 15.50 -6.39
CA ALA A 89 -6.18 15.94 -5.00
C ALA A 89 -5.24 15.06 -4.15
N SER A 90 -4.84 13.89 -4.66
CA SER A 90 -3.90 13.00 -3.97
C SER A 90 -2.51 13.60 -3.87
N GLN A 91 -2.06 14.33 -4.88
CA GLN A 91 -0.75 14.96 -4.90
C GLN A 91 -0.56 15.92 -3.72
N ASP A 92 -1.54 16.80 -3.50
CA ASP A 92 -1.48 17.79 -2.41
C ASP A 92 -1.54 17.13 -1.02
N LYS A 93 -2.17 15.95 -0.92
CA LYS A 93 -2.32 15.22 0.35
C LYS A 93 -1.13 14.34 0.69
N LEU A 94 -0.29 13.99 -0.27
CA LEU A 94 0.80 13.03 -0.10
C LEU A 94 1.74 13.36 1.08
N PRO A 95 2.24 14.62 1.21
CA PRO A 95 3.10 14.99 2.34
C PRO A 95 2.42 14.88 3.71
N ALA A 96 1.11 15.12 3.77
CA ALA A 96 0.34 15.00 5.01
C ALA A 96 0.12 13.53 5.39
N TRP A 97 -0.11 12.67 4.41
CA TRP A 97 -0.26 11.22 4.65
C TRP A 97 1.01 10.60 5.22
N LEU A 98 2.18 10.99 4.71
CA LEU A 98 3.47 10.49 5.21
C LEU A 98 3.76 10.87 6.66
N LYS A 99 3.21 12.00 7.13
CA LYS A 99 3.38 12.46 8.51
C LYS A 99 2.50 11.70 9.50
N GLN A 100 1.58 10.86 9.03
CA GLN A 100 0.72 10.08 9.92
C GLN A 100 1.56 9.02 10.66
N PRO A 101 1.47 8.94 11.98
CA PRO A 101 2.22 7.94 12.75
C PRO A 101 1.94 6.52 12.24
N GLY A 102 3.00 5.77 11.99
CA GLY A 102 2.93 4.42 11.46
C GLY A 102 3.01 4.31 9.94
N MET A 103 2.73 5.37 9.17
CA MET A 103 2.89 5.37 7.72
C MET A 103 4.39 5.32 7.36
N LYS A 104 4.76 4.43 6.42
CA LYS A 104 6.13 4.25 5.95
C LYS A 104 6.29 4.46 4.45
N GLY A 105 5.21 4.39 3.69
CA GLY A 105 5.20 4.52 2.25
C GLY A 105 3.88 4.06 1.67
N PHE A 106 3.88 3.75 0.37
CA PHE A 106 2.66 3.37 -0.33
C PHE A 106 2.80 2.05 -1.08
N ARG A 107 1.67 1.33 -1.17
CA ARG A 107 1.54 0.15 -1.98
C ARG A 107 0.65 0.43 -3.18
N ILE A 108 1.21 0.31 -4.37
CA ILE A 108 0.53 0.48 -5.65
C ILE A 108 0.24 -0.89 -6.26
N SER A 109 -0.96 -1.04 -6.84
CA SER A 109 -1.37 -2.27 -7.51
C SER A 109 -1.75 -1.97 -8.96
N PHE A 110 -1.12 -2.68 -9.87
CA PHE A 110 -1.44 -2.67 -11.30
C PHE A 110 -2.21 -3.94 -11.71
N ARG A 111 -3.05 -4.44 -10.82
CA ARG A 111 -3.81 -5.68 -11.04
C ARG A 111 -4.96 -5.49 -12.01
N HIS A 112 -5.61 -4.32 -12.01
CA HIS A 112 -6.80 -4.06 -12.79
C HIS A 112 -6.45 -3.38 -14.11
N SER A 113 -7.19 -3.68 -15.16
CA SER A 113 -6.96 -3.14 -16.50
C SER A 113 -6.94 -1.61 -16.54
N GLY A 114 -7.74 -0.95 -15.71
CA GLY A 114 -7.76 0.52 -15.60
C GLY A 114 -6.56 1.14 -14.87
N THR A 115 -5.72 0.35 -14.19
CA THR A 115 -4.53 0.86 -13.49
C THR A 115 -3.24 0.65 -14.30
N HIS A 116 -3.26 -0.18 -15.33
CA HIS A 116 -2.08 -0.42 -16.17
C HIS A 116 -1.66 0.83 -16.94
N SER A 117 -2.63 1.64 -17.39
CA SER A 117 -2.36 2.88 -18.13
C SER A 117 -1.55 3.89 -17.32
N PHE A 118 -1.64 3.89 -15.99
CA PHE A 118 -0.90 4.81 -15.13
C PHE A 118 0.63 4.72 -15.26
N LEU A 119 1.14 3.64 -15.86
CA LEU A 119 2.55 3.50 -16.16
C LEU A 119 2.96 4.18 -17.47
N ASP A 120 2.02 4.29 -18.41
CA ASP A 120 2.32 4.67 -19.80
C ASP A 120 1.66 5.98 -20.22
N ASP A 121 0.57 6.41 -19.55
CA ASP A 121 -0.21 7.59 -19.91
C ASP A 121 0.21 8.89 -19.19
N GLY A 122 1.22 8.81 -18.32
CA GLY A 122 1.73 9.96 -17.57
C GLY A 122 0.87 10.39 -16.37
N SER A 123 -0.29 9.76 -16.14
CA SER A 123 -1.21 10.15 -15.06
C SER A 123 -0.62 9.94 -13.66
N ALA A 124 0.37 9.06 -13.51
CA ALA A 124 1.07 8.79 -12.27
C ALA A 124 2.46 9.44 -12.17
N ASP A 125 2.90 10.23 -13.15
CA ASP A 125 4.23 10.83 -13.16
C ASP A 125 4.48 11.71 -11.93
N TRP A 126 3.46 12.44 -11.48
CA TRP A 126 3.50 13.21 -10.26
C TRP A 126 3.86 12.37 -9.02
N PHE A 127 3.32 11.15 -8.96
CA PHE A 127 3.53 10.27 -7.82
C PHE A 127 4.98 9.77 -7.76
N TRP A 128 5.54 9.38 -8.90
CA TRP A 128 6.94 8.94 -8.98
C TRP A 128 7.90 10.08 -8.66
N ALA A 129 7.64 11.27 -9.21
CA ALA A 129 8.44 12.47 -8.93
C ALA A 129 8.41 12.83 -7.43
N ASP A 130 7.24 12.78 -6.80
CA ASP A 130 7.11 13.04 -5.36
C ASP A 130 7.69 11.91 -4.50
N CYS A 131 7.60 10.66 -4.93
CA CYS A 131 8.27 9.55 -4.24
C CYS A 131 9.78 9.74 -4.22
N GLU A 132 10.38 10.14 -5.34
CA GLU A 132 11.81 10.45 -5.41
C GLU A 132 12.16 11.68 -4.55
N ARG A 133 11.38 12.75 -4.67
CA ARG A 133 11.60 14.01 -3.94
C ARG A 133 11.57 13.86 -2.42
N TYR A 134 10.67 13.01 -1.91
CA TYR A 134 10.42 12.86 -0.48
C TYR A 134 10.99 11.55 0.10
N ASP A 135 11.78 10.79 -0.69
CA ASP A 135 12.35 9.49 -0.32
C ASP A 135 11.28 8.51 0.21
N ILE A 136 10.18 8.37 -0.56
CA ILE A 136 9.04 7.54 -0.18
C ILE A 136 9.22 6.11 -0.69
N PRO A 137 9.29 5.11 0.19
CA PRO A 137 9.28 3.72 -0.22
C PRO A 137 7.97 3.35 -0.93
N VAL A 138 8.08 2.66 -2.06
CA VAL A 138 6.92 2.17 -2.82
C VAL A 138 7.00 0.65 -2.95
N MET A 139 5.91 0.00 -2.56
CA MET A 139 5.69 -1.43 -2.79
C MET A 139 4.81 -1.59 -4.03
N ILE A 140 5.28 -2.34 -5.02
CA ILE A 140 4.56 -2.55 -6.29
C ILE A 140 4.03 -3.97 -6.35
N PHE A 141 2.77 -4.12 -6.75
CA PHE A 141 2.15 -5.38 -7.11
C PHE A 141 1.69 -5.36 -8.57
N ALA A 142 2.38 -6.13 -9.40
CA ALA A 142 2.08 -6.28 -10.82
C ALA A 142 2.03 -7.78 -11.16
N PRO A 143 0.86 -8.42 -11.08
CA PRO A 143 0.72 -9.88 -11.26
C PRO A 143 0.96 -10.36 -12.70
N SER A 144 0.73 -9.49 -13.67
CA SER A 144 1.08 -9.71 -15.07
C SER A 144 1.30 -8.36 -15.73
N MET A 145 2.52 -8.09 -16.14
CA MET A 145 2.76 -7.03 -17.12
C MET A 145 2.37 -7.59 -18.49
N PRO A 146 1.51 -6.92 -19.29
CA PRO A 146 1.40 -7.28 -20.69
C PRO A 146 2.80 -7.24 -21.30
N ASN A 147 3.08 -8.14 -22.25
CA ASN A 147 4.35 -8.19 -22.98
C ASN A 147 4.54 -6.90 -23.83
N SER A 148 4.68 -5.78 -23.17
CA SER A 148 5.25 -4.59 -23.77
C SER A 148 6.76 -4.84 -23.81
N SER A 149 7.34 -4.91 -24.98
CA SER A 149 8.79 -4.86 -25.15
C SER A 149 9.31 -3.75 -24.23
N PRO A 150 10.36 -4.00 -23.43
CA PRO A 150 10.86 -2.99 -22.52
C PRO A 150 11.23 -1.76 -23.34
N THR A 151 10.47 -0.69 -23.19
CA THR A 151 10.89 0.63 -23.68
C THR A 151 12.20 0.92 -22.94
N PRO A 152 13.32 1.15 -23.62
CA PRO A 152 14.56 1.42 -22.95
C PRO A 152 14.35 2.63 -22.05
N ILE A 153 14.59 2.49 -20.76
CA ILE A 153 14.66 3.61 -19.82
C ILE A 153 15.73 4.54 -20.38
N PRO A 154 15.42 5.79 -20.76
CA PRO A 154 16.44 6.72 -21.20
C PRO A 154 17.49 6.83 -20.09
N PRO A 155 18.80 6.86 -20.43
CA PRO A 155 19.84 6.96 -19.43
C PRO A 155 19.64 8.25 -18.65
N GLY A 156 19.06 8.14 -17.47
CA GLY A 156 18.97 9.20 -16.49
C GLY A 156 20.40 9.60 -16.13
N ASN A 157 20.71 10.89 -16.20
CA ASN A 157 21.95 11.45 -15.73
C ASN A 157 22.10 11.15 -14.23
N CYS A 158 22.68 10.01 -13.91
CA CYS A 158 23.12 9.71 -12.56
C CYS A 158 24.31 10.65 -12.26
N ARG A 159 24.01 11.84 -11.73
CA ARG A 159 25.05 12.69 -11.18
C ARG A 159 25.54 12.04 -9.90
N SER A 160 26.70 11.37 -10.01
CA SER A 160 27.48 11.01 -8.83
C SER A 160 27.91 12.30 -8.14
N SER A 161 27.26 12.63 -7.04
CA SER A 161 27.79 13.61 -6.07
C SER A 161 28.91 12.89 -5.27
N ARG A 162 30.11 13.36 -5.48
CA ARG A 162 31.25 13.08 -4.59
C ARG A 162 31.13 13.91 -3.32
#